data_34c5a65a9080be7b4749653cc577f441
#
_entry.id   34c5a65a9080be7b4749653cc577f441
#
_cell.length_a   1.000
_cell.length_b   1.000
_cell.length_c   1.000
_cell.angle_alpha   90.00
_cell.angle_beta   90.00
_cell.angle_gamma   90.00
#
_symmetry.space_group_name_H-M   'P 1'
#
loop_
_entity.id
_entity.type
_entity.pdbx_description
1 polymer ?
#
loop_
_entity_poly.entity_id
_entity_poly.type
_entity_poly.pdbx_seq_one_letter_code
_entity_poly.pdbx_strand_id
1 'polypeptide(L)'
;MTISRRQIGAVAFLAVAATAAPTLAESADDAAVAEAVSALTKAMLAADRAKLDSLVSDKLSYGHSGGVIQDKKDFVEVIASKKTVYKSIELSKQTVSVAGNNAIVRHAWESESGTGDGKWNVSKIGVLQVWQKEPSGWKLLARQAFKV
;
A
#
# COMPACT_ATOMS: atom_id res chain seq x y z
N MET A 1 47.21 55.61 -39.91
CA MET A 1 47.21 55.42 -38.46
C MET A 1 45.75 55.39 -37.98
N THR A 2 45.18 54.25 -37.77
CA THR A 2 43.92 54.14 -37.01
C THR A 2 43.72 52.72 -36.58
N ILE A 3 43.66 52.54 -35.28
CA ILE A 3 43.58 51.24 -34.58
C ILE A 3 42.13 50.83 -34.52
N SER A 4 41.81 49.66 -35.09
CA SER A 4 40.49 49.05 -35.00
C SER A 4 40.35 48.24 -33.72
N ARG A 5 39.35 48.59 -32.87
CA ARG A 5 38.98 47.82 -31.66
C ARG A 5 38.13 46.65 -32.04
N ARG A 6 38.63 45.46 -31.80
CA ARG A 6 37.86 44.21 -31.84
C ARG A 6 36.93 44.15 -30.62
N GLN A 7 35.66 44.07 -30.90
CA GLN A 7 34.65 43.79 -29.87
C GLN A 7 34.58 42.23 -29.70
N ILE A 8 34.87 41.79 -28.51
CA ILE A 8 34.69 40.40 -28.07
C ILE A 8 33.26 40.27 -27.56
N GLY A 9 32.43 39.57 -28.32
CA GLY A 9 31.06 39.24 -27.87
C GLY A 9 31.12 38.12 -26.84
N ALA A 10 30.69 38.41 -25.64
CA ALA A 10 30.48 37.42 -24.58
C ALA A 10 29.19 36.63 -24.86
N VAL A 11 29.35 35.35 -25.17
CA VAL A 11 28.23 34.42 -25.28
C VAL A 11 27.91 33.94 -23.87
N ALA A 12 26.80 34.42 -23.31
CA ALA A 12 26.27 33.93 -22.04
C ALA A 12 25.54 32.58 -22.26
N PHE A 13 26.11 31.51 -21.76
CA PHE A 13 25.42 30.21 -21.68
C PHE A 13 24.44 30.29 -20.54
N LEU A 14 23.13 30.32 -20.82
CA LEU A 14 22.10 30.07 -19.86
C LEU A 14 22.05 28.55 -19.60
N ALA A 15 22.56 28.12 -18.45
CA ALA A 15 22.31 26.78 -17.94
C ALA A 15 20.88 26.70 -17.40
N VAL A 16 19.98 26.08 -18.13
CA VAL A 16 18.64 25.75 -17.63
C VAL A 16 18.78 24.54 -16.70
N ALA A 17 18.81 24.78 -15.40
CA ALA A 17 18.68 23.72 -14.41
C ALA A 17 17.23 23.20 -14.47
N ALA A 18 17.04 22.04 -15.11
CA ALA A 18 15.79 21.31 -15.03
C ALA A 18 15.66 20.71 -13.60
N THR A 19 14.98 21.43 -12.71
CA THR A 19 14.53 20.86 -11.44
C THR A 19 13.45 19.85 -11.78
N ALA A 20 13.76 18.55 -11.66
CA ALA A 20 12.75 17.50 -11.71
C ALA A 20 11.81 17.69 -10.54
N ALA A 21 10.66 18.30 -10.76
CA ALA A 21 9.57 18.30 -9.80
C ALA A 21 9.12 16.83 -9.61
N PRO A 22 8.82 16.39 -8.36
CA PRO A 22 8.22 15.08 -8.14
C PRO A 22 6.97 14.98 -9.01
N THR A 23 6.88 13.93 -9.81
CA THR A 23 5.80 13.79 -10.77
C THR A 23 4.47 13.64 -10.01
N LEU A 24 3.48 14.45 -10.33
CA LEU A 24 2.12 14.38 -9.78
C LEU A 24 1.51 12.97 -9.86
N ALA A 25 2.01 12.14 -10.79
CA ALA A 25 1.61 10.74 -10.95
C ALA A 25 2.07 9.85 -9.78
N GLU A 26 3.27 10.09 -9.23
CA GLU A 26 3.80 9.31 -8.09
C GLU A 26 3.00 9.57 -6.82
N SER A 27 2.65 10.84 -6.55
CA SER A 27 1.80 11.20 -5.41
C SER A 27 0.36 10.70 -5.56
N ALA A 28 -0.17 10.60 -6.78
CA ALA A 28 -1.50 10.06 -7.04
C ALA A 28 -1.56 8.54 -6.81
N ASP A 29 -0.53 7.80 -7.19
CA ASP A 29 -0.45 6.36 -6.93
C ASP A 29 -0.24 6.06 -5.45
N ASP A 30 0.55 6.84 -4.72
CA ASP A 30 0.68 6.71 -3.26
C ASP A 30 -0.68 6.89 -2.56
N ALA A 31 -1.44 7.91 -2.95
CA ALA A 31 -2.78 8.14 -2.42
C ALA A 31 -3.76 7.01 -2.77
N ALA A 32 -3.71 6.51 -4.01
CA ALA A 32 -4.56 5.40 -4.46
C ALA A 32 -4.27 4.09 -3.69
N VAL A 33 -2.99 3.81 -3.40
CA VAL A 33 -2.59 2.67 -2.58
C VAL A 33 -3.07 2.83 -1.14
N ALA A 34 -2.90 4.01 -0.55
CA ALA A 34 -3.38 4.29 0.82
C ALA A 34 -4.90 4.12 0.92
N GLU A 35 -5.64 4.54 -0.10
CA GLU A 35 -7.10 4.33 -0.18
C GLU A 35 -7.45 2.85 -0.32
N ALA A 36 -6.70 2.07 -1.12
CA ALA A 36 -6.90 0.62 -1.25
C ALA A 36 -6.66 -0.11 0.08
N VAL A 37 -5.65 0.29 0.86
CA VAL A 37 -5.42 -0.23 2.23
C VAL A 37 -6.60 0.07 3.13
N SER A 38 -7.12 1.31 3.10
CA SER A 38 -8.30 1.70 3.88
C SER A 38 -9.54 0.92 3.47
N ALA A 39 -9.76 0.74 2.16
CA ALA A 39 -10.87 -0.04 1.64
C ALA A 39 -10.80 -1.51 2.06
N LEU A 40 -9.61 -2.12 2.04
CA LEU A 40 -9.39 -3.49 2.51
C LEU A 40 -9.73 -3.62 4.00
N THR A 41 -9.27 -2.68 4.83
CA THR A 41 -9.55 -2.67 6.27
C THR A 41 -11.06 -2.58 6.55
N LYS A 42 -11.76 -1.70 5.83
CA LYS A 42 -13.23 -1.57 5.92
C LYS A 42 -13.96 -2.84 5.49
N ALA A 43 -13.49 -3.47 4.39
CA ALA A 43 -14.06 -4.72 3.90
C ALA A 43 -13.87 -5.89 4.90
N MET A 44 -12.72 -5.94 5.58
CA MET A 44 -12.47 -6.91 6.65
C MET A 44 -13.41 -6.72 7.84
N LEU A 45 -13.59 -5.48 8.29
CA LEU A 45 -14.52 -5.14 9.38
C LEU A 45 -15.97 -5.48 9.03
N ALA A 46 -16.38 -5.25 7.78
CA ALA A 46 -17.73 -5.52 7.29
C ALA A 46 -17.95 -7.00 6.90
N ALA A 47 -16.90 -7.81 6.85
CA ALA A 47 -16.92 -9.16 6.25
C ALA A 47 -17.52 -9.16 4.81
N ASP A 48 -17.22 -8.10 4.05
CA ASP A 48 -17.74 -7.89 2.69
C ASP A 48 -16.95 -8.74 1.68
N ARG A 49 -17.50 -9.90 1.34
CA ARG A 49 -16.90 -10.87 0.41
C ARG A 49 -16.58 -10.23 -0.93
N ALA A 50 -17.52 -9.52 -1.53
CA ALA A 50 -17.35 -8.96 -2.87
C ALA A 50 -16.22 -7.92 -2.91
N LYS A 51 -16.15 -7.08 -1.87
CA LYS A 51 -15.11 -6.07 -1.75
C LYS A 51 -13.75 -6.70 -1.45
N LEU A 52 -13.68 -7.68 -0.55
CA LEU A 52 -12.45 -8.44 -0.28
C LEU A 52 -11.91 -9.09 -1.56
N ASP A 53 -12.78 -9.79 -2.30
CA ASP A 53 -12.42 -10.47 -3.54
C ASP A 53 -11.90 -9.48 -4.61
N SER A 54 -12.50 -8.30 -4.68
CA SER A 54 -12.11 -7.24 -5.62
C SER A 54 -10.77 -6.57 -5.30
N LEU A 55 -10.35 -6.55 -4.03
CA LEU A 55 -9.13 -5.86 -3.56
C LEU A 55 -7.90 -6.77 -3.48
N VAL A 56 -8.08 -8.08 -3.60
CA VAL A 56 -7.03 -9.07 -3.41
C VAL A 56 -6.66 -9.71 -4.75
N SER A 57 -5.37 -9.82 -5.03
CA SER A 57 -4.85 -10.52 -6.21
C SER A 57 -5.12 -12.03 -6.12
N ASP A 58 -5.38 -12.68 -7.26
CA ASP A 58 -5.49 -14.14 -7.34
C ASP A 58 -4.19 -14.87 -6.97
N LYS A 59 -3.08 -14.12 -6.90
CA LYS A 59 -1.75 -14.58 -6.50
C LYS A 59 -1.40 -14.23 -5.06
N LEU A 60 -2.38 -13.88 -4.21
CA LEU A 60 -2.11 -13.50 -2.83
C LEU A 60 -1.27 -14.55 -2.10
N SER A 61 -0.24 -14.06 -1.41
CA SER A 61 0.48 -14.80 -0.37
C SER A 61 0.42 -14.01 0.93
N TYR A 62 -0.30 -14.53 1.92
CA TYR A 62 -0.44 -13.88 3.22
C TYR A 62 0.16 -14.75 4.33
N GLY A 63 1.29 -14.32 4.88
CA GLY A 63 1.94 -14.92 6.04
C GLY A 63 1.45 -14.28 7.35
N HIS A 64 0.93 -15.08 8.24
CA HIS A 64 0.57 -14.69 9.61
C HIS A 64 1.80 -14.71 10.53
N SER A 65 1.76 -13.93 11.61
CA SER A 65 2.85 -13.87 12.61
C SER A 65 3.12 -15.20 13.33
N GLY A 66 2.18 -16.13 13.26
CA GLY A 66 2.30 -17.50 13.77
C GLY A 66 2.78 -18.53 12.74
N GLY A 67 3.13 -18.11 11.52
CA GLY A 67 3.68 -18.97 10.48
C GLY A 67 2.64 -19.59 9.52
N VAL A 68 1.34 -19.41 9.74
CA VAL A 68 0.30 -19.84 8.80
C VAL A 68 0.37 -18.99 7.54
N ILE A 69 0.24 -19.62 6.38
CA ILE A 69 0.16 -18.93 5.07
C ILE A 69 -1.22 -19.18 4.48
N GLN A 70 -1.85 -18.13 3.97
CA GLN A 70 -3.14 -18.16 3.29
C GLN A 70 -2.99 -17.65 1.87
N ASP A 71 -3.72 -18.27 0.95
CA ASP A 71 -4.00 -17.74 -0.37
C ASP A 71 -5.24 -16.81 -0.36
N LYS A 72 -5.63 -16.29 -1.52
CA LYS A 72 -6.83 -15.44 -1.67
C LYS A 72 -8.09 -16.15 -1.19
N LYS A 73 -8.28 -17.41 -1.59
CA LYS A 73 -9.49 -18.18 -1.24
C LYS A 73 -9.62 -18.32 0.27
N ASP A 74 -8.56 -18.73 0.94
CA ASP A 74 -8.54 -18.92 2.39
C ASP A 74 -8.74 -17.58 3.11
N PHE A 75 -8.06 -16.52 2.67
CA PHE A 75 -8.19 -15.19 3.26
C PHE A 75 -9.62 -14.64 3.16
N VAL A 76 -10.21 -14.68 1.97
CA VAL A 76 -11.58 -14.17 1.74
C VAL A 76 -12.59 -15.03 2.49
N GLU A 77 -12.45 -16.36 2.44
CA GLU A 77 -13.39 -17.28 3.06
C GLU A 77 -13.43 -17.15 4.58
N VAL A 78 -12.27 -17.07 5.23
CA VAL A 78 -12.21 -17.02 6.70
C VAL A 78 -12.88 -15.76 7.26
N ILE A 79 -12.85 -14.65 6.53
CA ILE A 79 -13.48 -13.38 6.92
C ILE A 79 -14.95 -13.37 6.52
N ALA A 80 -15.26 -13.67 5.27
CA ALA A 80 -16.60 -13.57 4.71
C ALA A 80 -17.58 -14.59 5.34
N SER A 81 -17.09 -15.78 5.74
CA SER A 81 -17.88 -16.76 6.48
C SER A 81 -17.97 -16.45 7.98
N LYS A 82 -17.34 -15.35 8.45
CA LYS A 82 -17.27 -14.94 9.84
C LYS A 82 -16.61 -15.97 10.79
N LYS A 83 -15.75 -16.84 10.25
CA LYS A 83 -14.84 -17.67 11.07
C LYS A 83 -13.87 -16.80 11.85
N THR A 84 -13.50 -15.65 11.26
CA THR A 84 -12.85 -14.56 11.95
C THR A 84 -13.71 -13.31 11.83
N VAL A 85 -14.07 -12.72 12.95
CA VAL A 85 -14.80 -11.46 13.04
C VAL A 85 -13.89 -10.41 13.65
N TYR A 86 -13.81 -9.25 13.03
CA TYR A 86 -13.10 -8.10 13.58
C TYR A 86 -14.10 -7.13 14.23
N LYS A 87 -13.88 -6.82 15.51
CA LYS A 87 -14.59 -5.77 16.22
C LYS A 87 -13.98 -4.40 15.94
N SER A 88 -12.65 -4.35 15.87
CA SER A 88 -11.89 -3.15 15.54
C SER A 88 -10.61 -3.52 14.79
N ILE A 89 -10.18 -2.61 13.92
CA ILE A 89 -8.87 -2.64 13.27
C ILE A 89 -8.37 -1.19 13.23
N GLU A 90 -7.20 -0.96 13.80
CA GLU A 90 -6.54 0.33 13.81
C GLU A 90 -5.17 0.21 13.15
N LEU A 91 -4.89 1.08 12.19
CA LEU A 91 -3.59 1.19 11.51
C LEU A 91 -2.91 2.47 11.96
N SER A 92 -1.63 2.37 12.25
CA SER A 92 -0.80 3.53 12.60
C SER A 92 0.58 3.43 11.98
N LYS A 93 1.29 4.56 11.92
CA LYS A 93 2.65 4.65 11.35
C LYS A 93 2.71 4.12 9.91
N GLN A 94 1.65 4.34 9.13
CA GLN A 94 1.60 3.86 7.76
C GLN A 94 2.58 4.62 6.87
N THR A 95 3.32 3.86 6.06
CA THR A 95 4.16 4.37 4.97
C THR A 95 3.77 3.67 3.68
N VAL A 96 3.79 4.41 2.57
CA VAL A 96 3.57 3.90 1.22
C VAL A 96 4.79 4.27 0.38
N SER A 97 5.26 3.34 -0.42
CA SER A 97 6.36 3.56 -1.37
C SER A 97 6.03 2.86 -2.68
N VAL A 98 5.74 3.65 -3.71
CA VAL A 98 5.42 3.15 -5.06
C VAL A 98 6.71 2.97 -5.87
N ALA A 99 6.80 1.84 -6.55
CA ALA A 99 7.88 1.49 -7.48
C ALA A 99 7.29 0.88 -8.75
N GLY A 100 7.06 1.72 -9.76
CA GLY A 100 6.39 1.32 -11.00
C GLY A 100 4.97 0.82 -10.73
N ASN A 101 4.69 -0.41 -11.13
CA ASN A 101 3.37 -1.05 -10.93
C ASN A 101 3.25 -1.77 -9.57
N ASN A 102 4.17 -1.57 -8.65
CA ASN A 102 4.14 -2.17 -7.33
C ASN A 102 4.25 -1.11 -6.25
N ALA A 103 3.70 -1.39 -5.08
CA ALA A 103 3.84 -0.55 -3.91
C ALA A 103 4.14 -1.41 -2.68
N ILE A 104 5.02 -0.89 -1.83
CA ILE A 104 5.29 -1.43 -0.51
C ILE A 104 4.57 -0.57 0.51
N VAL A 105 3.79 -1.20 1.38
CA VAL A 105 3.11 -0.54 2.49
C VAL A 105 3.57 -1.17 3.79
N ARG A 106 3.88 -0.36 4.78
CA ARG A 106 4.16 -0.80 6.15
C ARG A 106 3.26 -0.04 7.12
N HIS A 107 2.77 -0.73 8.13
CA HIS A 107 2.04 -0.12 9.23
C HIS A 107 2.12 -0.97 10.50
N ALA A 108 1.87 -0.35 11.64
CA ALA A 108 1.48 -1.06 12.84
C ALA A 108 -0.02 -1.39 12.76
N TRP A 109 -0.37 -2.57 13.22
CA TRP A 109 -1.73 -3.09 13.24
C TRP A 109 -2.12 -3.41 14.67
N GLU A 110 -3.25 -2.89 15.10
CA GLU A 110 -3.91 -3.28 16.34
C GLU A 110 -5.35 -3.70 16.02
N SER A 111 -5.79 -4.83 16.55
CA SER A 111 -7.15 -5.32 16.31
C SER A 111 -7.72 -6.09 17.48
N GLU A 112 -9.04 -6.02 17.62
CA GLU A 112 -9.83 -6.96 18.41
C GLU A 112 -10.56 -7.91 17.46
N SER A 113 -10.28 -9.20 17.55
CA SER A 113 -10.88 -10.22 16.69
C SER A 113 -11.32 -11.44 17.48
N GLY A 114 -12.28 -12.18 16.95
CA GLY A 114 -12.85 -13.38 17.60
C GLY A 114 -13.57 -14.27 16.61
N THR A 115 -14.26 -15.27 17.12
CA THR A 115 -15.05 -16.25 16.36
C THR A 115 -16.55 -15.99 16.40
N GLY A 116 -16.96 -14.81 16.91
CA GLY A 116 -18.36 -14.43 17.03
C GLY A 116 -19.05 -14.95 18.31
N ASP A 117 -18.30 -15.55 19.22
CA ASP A 117 -18.77 -16.05 20.52
C ASP A 117 -18.74 -14.99 21.65
N GLY A 118 -18.51 -13.74 21.30
CA GLY A 118 -18.39 -12.61 22.23
C GLY A 118 -17.03 -12.48 22.92
N LYS A 119 -16.08 -13.39 22.62
CA LYS A 119 -14.70 -13.31 23.11
C LYS A 119 -13.82 -12.62 22.07
N TRP A 120 -12.98 -11.72 22.55
CA TRP A 120 -12.12 -10.90 21.71
C TRP A 120 -10.67 -11.09 22.10
N ASN A 121 -9.84 -11.35 21.10
CA ASN A 121 -8.39 -11.42 21.22
C ASN A 121 -7.79 -10.12 20.67
N VAL A 122 -6.94 -9.48 21.45
CA VAL A 122 -6.18 -8.30 21.01
C VAL A 122 -4.92 -8.76 20.30
N SER A 123 -4.67 -8.23 19.12
CA SER A 123 -3.45 -8.46 18.35
C SER A 123 -2.74 -7.14 18.08
N LYS A 124 -1.44 -7.09 18.39
CA LYS A 124 -0.53 -5.96 18.07
C LYS A 124 0.65 -6.53 17.29
N ILE A 125 0.77 -6.14 16.03
CA ILE A 125 1.76 -6.68 15.10
C ILE A 125 2.28 -5.60 14.15
N GLY A 126 3.44 -5.85 13.56
CA GLY A 126 3.88 -5.15 12.38
C GLY A 126 3.36 -5.84 11.12
N VAL A 127 3.08 -5.07 10.09
CA VAL A 127 2.59 -5.58 8.79
C VAL A 127 3.39 -4.96 7.65
N LEU A 128 3.81 -5.81 6.74
CA LEU A 128 4.29 -5.44 5.40
C LEU A 128 3.27 -5.91 4.39
N GLN A 129 2.92 -5.05 3.44
CA GLN A 129 2.09 -5.40 2.29
C GLN A 129 2.82 -5.05 0.99
N VAL A 130 2.59 -5.86 -0.03
CA VAL A 130 2.93 -5.54 -1.41
C VAL A 130 1.63 -5.45 -2.21
N TRP A 131 1.44 -4.33 -2.87
CA TRP A 131 0.32 -4.06 -3.75
C TRP A 131 0.80 -4.04 -5.19
N GLN A 132 -0.01 -4.55 -6.11
CA GLN A 132 0.25 -4.56 -7.54
C GLN A 132 -0.84 -3.79 -8.27
N LYS A 133 -0.44 -2.93 -9.20
CA LYS A 133 -1.35 -2.19 -10.07
C LYS A 133 -1.81 -3.08 -11.20
N GLU A 134 -3.09 -3.39 -11.24
CA GLU A 134 -3.77 -4.13 -12.28
C GLU A 134 -4.72 -3.20 -13.05
N PRO A 135 -5.26 -3.59 -14.24
CA PRO A 135 -6.22 -2.75 -14.98
C PRO A 135 -7.44 -2.33 -14.16
N SER A 136 -7.85 -3.16 -13.19
CA SER A 136 -9.00 -2.91 -12.30
C SER A 136 -8.63 -2.13 -11.01
N GLY A 137 -7.37 -1.71 -10.85
CA GLY A 137 -6.89 -0.97 -9.70
C GLY A 137 -5.80 -1.71 -8.90
N TRP A 138 -5.45 -1.16 -7.76
CA TRP A 138 -4.46 -1.76 -6.87
C TRP A 138 -5.01 -2.99 -6.16
N LYS A 139 -4.26 -4.10 -6.20
CA LYS A 139 -4.57 -5.39 -5.58
C LYS A 139 -3.52 -5.79 -4.57
N LEU A 140 -3.94 -6.31 -3.42
CA LEU A 140 -3.04 -6.90 -2.45
C LEU A 140 -2.42 -8.18 -3.01
N LEU A 141 -1.11 -8.17 -3.27
CA LEU A 141 -0.35 -9.30 -3.78
C LEU A 141 0.30 -10.11 -2.68
N ALA A 142 0.85 -9.44 -1.66
CA ALA A 142 1.44 -10.11 -0.52
C ALA A 142 1.17 -9.34 0.77
N ARG A 143 1.05 -10.08 1.88
CA ARG A 143 0.98 -9.55 3.24
C ARG A 143 1.80 -10.43 4.16
N GLN A 144 2.67 -9.83 4.97
CA GLN A 144 3.40 -10.53 6.02
C GLN A 144 3.18 -9.81 7.35
N ALA A 145 2.59 -10.53 8.30
CA ALA A 145 2.49 -10.09 9.67
C ALA A 145 3.70 -10.59 10.47
N PHE A 146 4.20 -9.81 11.40
CA PHE A 146 5.30 -10.17 12.28
C PHE A 146 5.08 -9.62 13.69
N LYS A 147 5.64 -10.31 14.68
CA LYS A 147 5.60 -9.85 16.09
C LYS A 147 6.49 -8.62 16.27
N VAL A 148 6.04 -7.70 17.11
CA VAL A 148 6.75 -6.47 17.50
C VAL A 148 6.95 -6.45 18.99
#